data_8cd2b83471701b6dc2242b545169f1c1
#
_entry.id   8cd2b83471701b6dc2242b545169f1c1
#
_cell.length_a   1.000
_cell.length_b   1.000
_cell.length_c   1.000
_cell.angle_alpha   90.00
_cell.angle_beta   90.00
_cell.angle_gamma   90.00
#
_symmetry.space_group_name_H-M   'P 1'
#
loop_
_entity.id
_entity.type
_entity.pdbx_description
1 polymer ?
#
loop_
_entity_poly.entity_id
_entity_poly.type
_entity_poly.pdbx_seq_one_letter_code
_entity_poly.pdbx_strand_id
1 'polypeptide(L)'
;MENGKINAALTKVNDSAVGTPSNDNYQPIRQKYNESFKKQIDLGTEIQKGEMTDEERTAKLKEYEAIENECVQILKDGIAQQISNIVGITLLKQNYYHMSVEELEPLIPQIPAEYDNDKTIQRIKENFTKMKATAVGQQFTDFEMKDLKGKNVKLSDYVGKGKVVLVDFWASWCGPCRREMPNLVEAYKQYKGKNFEIVGVSLDRDEAAWKNMSKELKITWPQMSDLKFWQCEGAQLYAVSSIPHTVLIDGNGTIIARGLHGKALLDKIAEVVK
;
A
#
# COMPACT_ATOMS: atom_id res chain seq x y z
N MET A 1 -28.64 -0.11 -19.10
CA MET A 1 -29.43 -0.25 -17.85
C MET A 1 -29.94 -1.67 -17.81
N GLU A 2 -29.65 -2.39 -16.72
CA GLU A 2 -30.25 -3.72 -16.51
C GLU A 2 -31.75 -3.57 -16.28
N ASN A 3 -32.53 -4.31 -17.04
CA ASN A 3 -33.97 -4.42 -16.84
C ASN A 3 -34.25 -5.64 -15.96
N GLY A 4 -34.69 -5.42 -14.73
CA GLY A 4 -35.04 -6.50 -13.81
C GLY A 4 -35.92 -5.99 -12.67
N LYS A 5 -36.73 -6.91 -12.11
CA LYS A 5 -37.51 -6.62 -10.93
C LYS A 5 -36.67 -6.93 -9.68
N ILE A 6 -36.27 -5.86 -8.94
CA ILE A 6 -35.57 -6.05 -7.68
C ILE A 6 -36.56 -6.48 -6.61
N ASN A 7 -36.30 -7.65 -6.00
CA ASN A 7 -37.03 -8.15 -4.85
C ASN A 7 -36.14 -7.93 -3.60
N ALA A 8 -36.63 -7.15 -2.66
CA ALA A 8 -35.95 -6.88 -1.41
C ALA A 8 -36.93 -6.96 -0.24
N ALA A 9 -36.64 -7.83 0.73
CA ALA A 9 -37.25 -7.81 2.04
C ALA A 9 -36.27 -7.16 3.03
N LEU A 10 -36.16 -5.83 2.99
CA LEU A 10 -35.19 -5.09 3.76
C LEU A 10 -35.71 -4.84 5.18
N THR A 11 -35.45 -5.75 6.10
CA THR A 11 -35.76 -5.62 7.53
C THR A 11 -34.54 -5.26 8.36
N LYS A 12 -33.32 -5.44 7.83
CA LYS A 12 -32.04 -5.12 8.47
C LYS A 12 -31.07 -4.51 7.45
N VAL A 13 -30.05 -3.80 7.95
CA VAL A 13 -29.04 -3.12 7.13
C VAL A 13 -28.31 -4.06 6.15
N ASN A 14 -28.23 -5.36 6.45
CA ASN A 14 -27.53 -6.37 5.65
C ASN A 14 -28.44 -7.26 4.80
N ASP A 15 -29.73 -6.94 4.71
CA ASP A 15 -30.66 -7.72 3.89
C ASP A 15 -30.31 -7.58 2.41
N SER A 16 -30.52 -8.67 1.66
CA SER A 16 -30.13 -8.79 0.25
C SER A 16 -31.22 -8.32 -0.68
N ALA A 17 -30.85 -7.57 -1.70
CA ALA A 17 -31.70 -7.31 -2.87
C ALA A 17 -31.28 -8.25 -4.00
N VAL A 18 -32.23 -8.95 -4.61
CA VAL A 18 -32.00 -9.92 -5.69
C VAL A 18 -32.91 -9.64 -6.88
N GLY A 19 -32.69 -10.28 -8.02
CA GLY A 19 -33.56 -10.22 -9.19
C GLY A 19 -32.99 -9.39 -10.35
N THR A 20 -31.75 -8.96 -10.26
CA THR A 20 -30.98 -8.49 -11.43
C THR A 20 -29.62 -9.17 -11.46
N PRO A 21 -29.02 -9.42 -12.65
CA PRO A 21 -27.72 -10.07 -12.76
C PRO A 21 -26.63 -9.39 -11.90
N SER A 22 -26.60 -8.06 -11.83
CA SER A 22 -25.63 -7.34 -10.97
C SER A 22 -25.83 -7.63 -9.49
N ASN A 23 -27.06 -7.60 -8.99
CA ASN A 23 -27.32 -7.93 -7.59
C ASN A 23 -26.98 -9.39 -7.30
N ASP A 24 -27.42 -10.30 -8.17
CA ASP A 24 -27.23 -11.75 -7.99
C ASP A 24 -25.73 -12.11 -7.99
N ASN A 25 -24.93 -11.44 -8.82
CA ASN A 25 -23.47 -11.60 -8.84
C ASN A 25 -22.78 -10.95 -7.63
N TYR A 26 -23.27 -9.82 -7.13
CA TYR A 26 -22.65 -9.08 -6.03
C TYR A 26 -22.96 -9.68 -4.65
N GLN A 27 -24.18 -10.20 -4.44
CA GLN A 27 -24.60 -10.65 -3.11
C GLN A 27 -23.71 -11.73 -2.48
N PRO A 28 -23.25 -12.78 -3.21
CA PRO A 28 -22.35 -13.78 -2.62
C PRO A 28 -21.03 -13.19 -2.13
N ILE A 29 -20.48 -12.21 -2.87
CA ILE A 29 -19.23 -11.51 -2.51
C ILE A 29 -19.47 -10.68 -1.25
N ARG A 30 -20.55 -9.88 -1.25
CA ARG A 30 -20.95 -9.03 -0.12
C ARG A 30 -21.20 -9.85 1.14
N GLN A 31 -21.89 -10.97 1.04
CA GLN A 31 -22.19 -11.82 2.19
C GLN A 31 -20.88 -12.34 2.83
N LYS A 32 -20.00 -12.95 2.05
CA LYS A 32 -18.70 -13.44 2.54
C LYS A 32 -17.88 -12.32 3.19
N TYR A 33 -17.81 -11.16 2.52
CA TYR A 33 -17.10 -10.00 3.05
C TYR A 33 -17.67 -9.54 4.39
N ASN A 34 -19.00 -9.40 4.50
CA ASN A 34 -19.65 -8.96 5.72
C ASN A 34 -19.48 -9.94 6.89
N GLU A 35 -19.47 -11.25 6.62
CA GLU A 35 -19.20 -12.28 7.64
C GLU A 35 -17.78 -12.16 8.20
N SER A 36 -16.77 -12.03 7.34
CA SER A 36 -15.37 -11.85 7.78
C SER A 36 -15.15 -10.48 8.42
N PHE A 37 -15.70 -9.41 7.84
CA PHE A 37 -15.60 -8.05 8.40
C PHE A 37 -16.25 -7.92 9.78
N LYS A 38 -17.37 -8.63 10.01
CA LYS A 38 -17.98 -8.69 11.34
C LYS A 38 -17.03 -9.31 12.38
N LYS A 39 -16.35 -10.43 12.03
CA LYS A 39 -15.35 -11.05 12.91
C LYS A 39 -14.21 -10.07 13.23
N GLN A 40 -13.76 -9.30 12.22
CA GLN A 40 -12.72 -8.27 12.38
C GLN A 40 -13.15 -7.18 13.37
N ILE A 41 -14.38 -6.67 13.25
CA ILE A 41 -14.94 -5.66 14.17
C ILE A 41 -15.03 -6.22 15.60
N ASP A 42 -15.57 -7.44 15.75
CA ASP A 42 -15.76 -8.08 17.05
C ASP A 42 -14.40 -8.25 17.74
N LEU A 43 -13.40 -8.78 17.03
CA LEU A 43 -12.03 -8.96 17.54
C LEU A 43 -11.33 -7.62 17.83
N GLY A 44 -11.47 -6.62 16.95
CA GLY A 44 -10.94 -5.27 17.19
C GLY A 44 -11.52 -4.63 18.45
N THR A 45 -12.81 -4.83 18.70
CA THR A 45 -13.50 -4.37 19.92
C THR A 45 -12.96 -5.07 21.15
N GLU A 46 -12.70 -6.38 21.06
CA GLU A 46 -12.11 -7.15 22.15
C GLU A 46 -10.69 -6.68 22.49
N ILE A 47 -9.85 -6.46 21.47
CA ILE A 47 -8.49 -5.92 21.63
C ILE A 47 -8.48 -4.54 22.31
N GLN A 48 -9.48 -3.70 22.00
CA GLN A 48 -9.57 -2.34 22.56
C GLN A 48 -10.06 -2.34 24.03
N LYS A 49 -10.96 -3.23 24.39
CA LYS A 49 -11.64 -3.25 25.70
C LYS A 49 -11.01 -4.21 26.70
N GLY A 50 -10.21 -5.18 26.25
CA GLY A 50 -9.72 -6.25 27.06
C GLY A 50 -8.50 -5.85 27.90
N GLU A 51 -8.54 -6.18 29.21
CA GLU A 51 -7.32 -6.37 29.99
C GLU A 51 -6.73 -7.70 29.55
N MET A 52 -5.57 -7.67 28.88
CA MET A 52 -4.89 -8.86 28.38
C MET A 52 -3.38 -8.69 28.49
N THR A 53 -2.68 -9.80 28.59
CA THR A 53 -1.22 -9.84 28.57
C THR A 53 -0.69 -9.41 27.19
N ASP A 54 0.58 -9.05 27.12
CA ASP A 54 1.24 -8.69 25.85
C ASP A 54 1.25 -9.87 24.86
N GLU A 55 1.35 -11.10 25.36
CA GLU A 55 1.32 -12.32 24.55
C GLU A 55 -0.07 -12.54 23.94
N GLU A 56 -1.14 -12.42 24.74
CA GLU A 56 -2.52 -12.52 24.27
C GLU A 56 -2.86 -11.42 23.25
N ARG A 57 -2.44 -10.18 23.54
CA ARG A 57 -2.61 -9.06 22.62
C ARG A 57 -1.91 -9.30 21.28
N THR A 58 -0.68 -9.82 21.33
CA THR A 58 0.09 -10.15 20.12
C THR A 58 -0.58 -11.24 19.30
N ALA A 59 -1.10 -12.29 19.95
CA ALA A 59 -1.83 -13.36 19.27
C ALA A 59 -3.10 -12.83 18.58
N LYS A 60 -3.89 -12.01 19.29
CA LYS A 60 -5.12 -11.41 18.74
C LYS A 60 -4.85 -10.42 17.61
N LEU A 61 -3.76 -9.66 17.66
CA LEU A 61 -3.36 -8.78 16.55
C LEU A 61 -3.00 -9.57 15.29
N LYS A 62 -2.36 -10.75 15.43
CA LYS A 62 -2.10 -11.63 14.28
C LYS A 62 -3.40 -12.21 13.70
N GLU A 63 -4.35 -12.58 14.56
CA GLU A 63 -5.66 -13.05 14.13
C GLU A 63 -6.43 -11.93 13.39
N TYR A 64 -6.39 -10.69 13.93
CA TYR A 64 -6.99 -9.53 13.30
C TYR A 64 -6.42 -9.27 11.90
N GLU A 65 -5.10 -9.32 11.75
CA GLU A 65 -4.40 -9.19 10.47
C GLU A 65 -4.78 -10.31 9.49
N ALA A 66 -4.92 -11.55 9.97
CA ALA A 66 -5.35 -12.67 9.13
C ALA A 66 -6.78 -12.48 8.60
N ILE A 67 -7.71 -12.00 9.43
CA ILE A 67 -9.09 -11.69 9.01
C ILE A 67 -9.11 -10.49 8.04
N GLU A 68 -8.29 -9.47 8.26
CA GLU A 68 -8.14 -8.34 7.33
C GLU A 68 -7.69 -8.82 5.95
N ASN A 69 -6.67 -9.68 5.90
CA ASN A 69 -6.20 -10.29 4.66
C ASN A 69 -7.27 -11.16 3.99
N GLU A 70 -8.08 -11.90 4.76
CA GLU A 70 -9.24 -12.64 4.23
C GLU A 70 -10.27 -11.70 3.59
N CYS A 71 -10.61 -10.58 4.23
CA CYS A 71 -11.51 -9.57 3.67
C CYS A 71 -10.99 -9.02 2.33
N VAL A 72 -9.70 -8.67 2.28
CA VAL A 72 -9.05 -8.20 1.05
C VAL A 72 -9.07 -9.27 -0.04
N GLN A 73 -8.81 -10.53 0.30
CA GLN A 73 -8.81 -11.62 -0.67
C GLN A 73 -10.20 -11.87 -1.26
N ILE A 74 -11.26 -11.81 -0.45
CA ILE A 74 -12.66 -11.93 -0.93
C ILE A 74 -12.95 -10.84 -1.99
N LEU A 75 -12.49 -9.61 -1.77
CA LEU A 75 -12.68 -8.52 -2.74
C LEU A 75 -11.86 -8.75 -4.02
N LYS A 76 -10.62 -9.20 -3.93
CA LYS A 76 -9.77 -9.53 -5.09
C LYS A 76 -10.37 -10.66 -5.93
N ASP A 77 -10.84 -11.72 -5.28
CA ASP A 77 -11.52 -12.84 -5.96
C ASP A 77 -12.79 -12.36 -6.66
N GLY A 78 -13.57 -11.50 -5.99
CA GLY A 78 -14.75 -10.88 -6.58
C GLY A 78 -14.45 -10.02 -7.80
N ILE A 79 -13.36 -9.24 -7.76
CA ILE A 79 -12.88 -8.47 -8.91
C ILE A 79 -12.53 -9.42 -10.06
N ALA A 80 -11.71 -10.44 -9.79
CA ALA A 80 -11.24 -11.36 -10.82
C ALA A 80 -12.40 -12.13 -11.47
N GLN A 81 -13.37 -12.60 -10.69
CA GLN A 81 -14.55 -13.32 -11.19
C GLN A 81 -15.51 -12.45 -12.00
N GLN A 82 -15.59 -11.16 -11.70
CA GLN A 82 -16.61 -10.26 -12.24
C GLN A 82 -16.05 -9.11 -13.08
N ILE A 83 -14.77 -9.15 -13.47
CA ILE A 83 -14.07 -8.02 -14.12
C ILE A 83 -14.74 -7.57 -15.43
N SER A 84 -15.43 -8.46 -16.12
CA SER A 84 -16.12 -8.19 -17.38
C SER A 84 -17.50 -7.52 -17.23
N ASN A 85 -17.94 -7.22 -16.00
CA ASN A 85 -19.25 -6.60 -15.75
C ASN A 85 -19.15 -5.48 -14.69
N ILE A 86 -20.26 -4.75 -14.50
CA ILE A 86 -20.35 -3.60 -13.59
C ILE A 86 -19.95 -3.93 -12.14
N VAL A 87 -20.17 -5.16 -11.66
CA VAL A 87 -19.82 -5.57 -10.30
C VAL A 87 -18.30 -5.57 -10.13
N GLY A 88 -17.57 -6.28 -11.01
CA GLY A 88 -16.11 -6.32 -10.95
C GLY A 88 -15.48 -4.95 -11.18
N ILE A 89 -16.02 -4.15 -12.11
CA ILE A 89 -15.56 -2.77 -12.34
C ILE A 89 -15.76 -1.90 -11.09
N THR A 90 -16.90 -2.01 -10.42
CA THR A 90 -17.16 -1.24 -9.19
C THR A 90 -16.22 -1.66 -8.07
N LEU A 91 -16.04 -2.96 -7.87
CA LEU A 91 -15.10 -3.50 -6.88
C LEU A 91 -13.66 -3.08 -7.19
N LEU A 92 -13.22 -3.16 -8.46
CA LEU A 92 -11.89 -2.74 -8.90
C LEU A 92 -11.66 -1.24 -8.60
N LYS A 93 -12.61 -0.38 -8.94
CA LYS A 93 -12.51 1.08 -8.69
C LYS A 93 -12.32 1.42 -7.21
N GLN A 94 -12.88 0.61 -6.32
CA GLN A 94 -12.83 0.81 -4.87
C GLN A 94 -11.63 0.16 -4.21
N ASN A 95 -11.05 -0.89 -4.81
CA ASN A 95 -10.11 -1.76 -4.10
C ASN A 95 -8.79 -2.04 -4.86
N TYR A 96 -8.56 -1.45 -6.05
CA TYR A 96 -7.37 -1.74 -6.86
C TYR A 96 -6.04 -1.51 -6.15
N TYR A 97 -6.01 -0.64 -5.15
CA TYR A 97 -4.82 -0.32 -4.37
C TYR A 97 -4.34 -1.47 -3.46
N HIS A 98 -5.15 -2.51 -3.28
CA HIS A 98 -4.75 -3.74 -2.61
C HIS A 98 -4.15 -4.78 -3.57
N MET A 99 -4.16 -4.51 -4.89
CA MET A 99 -3.75 -5.47 -5.89
C MET A 99 -2.32 -5.25 -6.35
N SER A 100 -1.57 -6.35 -6.53
CA SER A 100 -0.23 -6.33 -7.09
C SER A 100 -0.24 -6.21 -8.62
N VAL A 101 0.96 -6.03 -9.21
CA VAL A 101 1.11 -6.01 -10.68
C VAL A 101 0.65 -7.34 -11.29
N GLU A 102 1.06 -8.46 -10.67
CA GLU A 102 0.77 -9.82 -11.13
C GLU A 102 -0.74 -10.12 -11.09
N GLU A 103 -1.46 -9.54 -10.11
CA GLU A 103 -2.91 -9.68 -9.98
C GLU A 103 -3.67 -8.78 -10.98
N LEU A 104 -3.17 -7.58 -11.25
CA LEU A 104 -3.81 -6.63 -12.19
C LEU A 104 -3.53 -6.99 -13.67
N GLU A 105 -2.37 -7.53 -13.97
CA GLU A 105 -1.92 -7.80 -15.34
C GLU A 105 -2.89 -8.63 -16.16
N PRO A 106 -3.45 -9.75 -15.65
CA PRO A 106 -4.44 -10.52 -16.39
C PRO A 106 -5.83 -9.85 -16.44
N LEU A 107 -6.13 -8.89 -15.58
CA LEU A 107 -7.45 -8.28 -15.46
C LEU A 107 -7.63 -7.03 -16.31
N ILE A 108 -6.59 -6.20 -16.43
CA ILE A 108 -6.64 -4.94 -17.18
C ILE A 108 -7.15 -5.13 -18.62
N PRO A 109 -6.72 -6.16 -19.39
CA PRO A 109 -7.23 -6.39 -20.75
C PRO A 109 -8.69 -6.84 -20.82
N GLN A 110 -9.24 -7.34 -19.71
CA GLN A 110 -10.62 -7.83 -19.62
C GLN A 110 -11.64 -6.74 -19.27
N ILE A 111 -11.18 -5.52 -18.95
CA ILE A 111 -12.06 -4.37 -18.68
C ILE A 111 -12.82 -4.03 -19.96
N PRO A 112 -14.17 -4.02 -19.95
CA PRO A 112 -14.97 -3.73 -21.13
C PRO A 112 -14.70 -2.32 -21.68
N ALA A 113 -14.64 -2.18 -23.01
CA ALA A 113 -14.30 -0.92 -23.70
C ALA A 113 -15.27 0.23 -23.37
N GLU A 114 -16.49 -0.06 -22.93
CA GLU A 114 -17.45 0.94 -22.48
C GLU A 114 -16.94 1.79 -21.29
N TYR A 115 -15.94 1.27 -20.53
CA TYR A 115 -15.30 1.97 -19.42
C TYR A 115 -14.01 2.72 -19.81
N ASP A 116 -13.59 2.71 -21.06
CA ASP A 116 -12.35 3.38 -21.48
C ASP A 116 -12.35 4.91 -21.24
N ASN A 117 -13.53 5.52 -21.23
CA ASN A 117 -13.70 6.94 -20.91
C ASN A 117 -13.95 7.21 -19.40
N ASP A 118 -14.01 6.20 -18.55
CA ASP A 118 -14.14 6.37 -17.12
C ASP A 118 -12.82 6.83 -16.51
N LYS A 119 -12.82 8.03 -15.89
CA LYS A 119 -11.61 8.66 -15.33
C LYS A 119 -10.91 7.80 -14.27
N THR A 120 -11.67 7.02 -13.50
CA THR A 120 -11.08 6.15 -12.48
C THR A 120 -10.41 4.94 -13.12
N ILE A 121 -11.00 4.36 -14.15
CA ILE A 121 -10.40 3.26 -14.92
C ILE A 121 -9.14 3.74 -15.65
N GLN A 122 -9.16 4.91 -16.26
CA GLN A 122 -7.97 5.50 -16.88
C GLN A 122 -6.84 5.65 -15.85
N ARG A 123 -7.14 6.20 -14.66
CA ARG A 123 -6.17 6.33 -13.59
C ARG A 123 -5.63 4.98 -13.10
N ILE A 124 -6.47 3.94 -13.03
CA ILE A 124 -6.04 2.58 -12.68
C ILE A 124 -5.07 2.04 -13.72
N LYS A 125 -5.38 2.19 -15.02
CA LYS A 125 -4.50 1.76 -16.14
C LYS A 125 -3.15 2.52 -16.11
N GLU A 126 -3.17 3.82 -15.84
CA GLU A 126 -1.96 4.64 -15.68
C GLU A 126 -1.13 4.19 -14.47
N ASN A 127 -1.77 3.97 -13.31
CA ASN A 127 -1.09 3.49 -12.12
C ASN A 127 -0.50 2.09 -12.35
N PHE A 128 -1.22 1.20 -13.01
CA PHE A 128 -0.71 -0.13 -13.36
C PHE A 128 0.56 -0.02 -14.23
N THR A 129 0.61 0.89 -15.21
CA THR A 129 1.80 1.14 -16.02
C THR A 129 2.99 1.56 -15.16
N LYS A 130 2.77 2.47 -14.19
CA LYS A 130 3.80 2.91 -13.23
C LYS A 130 4.23 1.79 -12.29
N MET A 131 3.28 0.99 -11.80
CA MET A 131 3.57 -0.18 -10.97
C MET A 131 4.48 -1.17 -11.71
N LYS A 132 4.20 -1.45 -13.00
CA LYS A 132 5.06 -2.30 -13.84
C LYS A 132 6.45 -1.72 -14.02
N ALA A 133 6.55 -0.42 -14.28
CA ALA A 133 7.83 0.26 -14.48
C ALA A 133 8.72 0.24 -13.21
N THR A 134 8.11 0.11 -12.04
CA THR A 134 8.81 0.07 -10.76
C THR A 134 8.61 -1.26 -10.00
N ALA A 135 8.27 -2.34 -10.70
CA ALA A 135 8.12 -3.67 -10.11
C ALA A 135 9.48 -4.26 -9.69
N VAL A 136 9.44 -5.31 -8.87
CA VAL A 136 10.64 -6.08 -8.53
C VAL A 136 11.28 -6.63 -9.82
N GLY A 137 12.61 -6.49 -9.93
CA GLY A 137 13.39 -6.82 -11.12
C GLY A 137 13.58 -5.66 -12.10
N GLN A 138 12.85 -4.55 -11.97
CA GLN A 138 13.03 -3.36 -12.81
C GLN A 138 14.12 -2.43 -12.25
N GLN A 139 14.69 -1.60 -13.14
CA GLN A 139 15.57 -0.52 -12.71
C GLN A 139 14.75 0.56 -11.98
N PHE A 140 15.37 1.21 -10.99
CA PHE A 140 14.74 2.33 -10.30
C PHE A 140 14.40 3.47 -11.26
N THR A 141 13.35 4.21 -10.93
CA THR A 141 12.98 5.44 -11.66
C THR A 141 13.49 6.64 -10.87
N ASP A 142 14.31 7.48 -11.49
CA ASP A 142 14.88 8.66 -10.83
C ASP A 142 13.87 9.79 -10.68
N PHE A 143 14.02 10.60 -9.63
CA PHE A 143 13.25 11.83 -9.39
C PHE A 143 14.06 12.81 -8.53
N GLU A 144 13.68 14.09 -8.60
CA GLU A 144 14.37 15.17 -7.89
C GLU A 144 13.43 15.86 -6.90
N MET A 145 13.93 16.12 -5.69
CA MET A 145 13.22 16.83 -4.62
C MET A 145 14.19 17.69 -3.81
N LYS A 146 13.67 18.36 -2.78
CA LYS A 146 14.52 19.13 -1.84
C LYS A 146 14.85 18.32 -0.60
N ASP A 147 16.09 18.42 -0.16
CA ASP A 147 16.52 17.91 1.14
C ASP A 147 16.05 18.82 2.31
N LEU A 148 16.34 18.43 3.55
CA LEU A 148 16.01 19.20 4.77
C LEU A 148 16.67 20.58 4.81
N LYS A 149 17.66 20.86 3.95
CA LYS A 149 18.34 22.16 3.84
C LYS A 149 17.83 22.98 2.65
N GLY A 150 16.87 22.46 1.89
CA GLY A 150 16.29 23.09 0.70
C GLY A 150 17.13 22.93 -0.58
N LYS A 151 18.20 22.09 -0.55
CA LYS A 151 19.00 21.77 -1.74
C LYS A 151 18.28 20.72 -2.58
N ASN A 152 18.29 20.89 -3.90
CA ASN A 152 17.82 19.86 -4.82
C ASN A 152 18.75 18.63 -4.76
N VAL A 153 18.15 17.46 -4.61
CA VAL A 153 18.80 16.15 -4.59
C VAL A 153 17.99 15.17 -5.43
N LYS A 154 18.67 14.21 -6.04
CA LYS A 154 18.07 13.17 -6.85
C LYS A 154 18.15 11.82 -6.15
N LEU A 155 17.22 10.92 -6.44
CA LEU A 155 17.33 9.54 -5.95
C LEU A 155 18.62 8.88 -6.46
N SER A 156 19.04 9.19 -7.71
CA SER A 156 20.30 8.73 -8.31
C SER A 156 21.57 9.26 -7.59
N ASP A 157 21.45 10.24 -6.71
CA ASP A 157 22.58 10.64 -5.84
C ASP A 157 22.95 9.54 -4.83
N TYR A 158 22.04 8.61 -4.56
CA TYR A 158 22.17 7.54 -3.57
C TYR A 158 22.17 6.15 -4.18
N VAL A 159 21.33 5.90 -5.21
CA VAL A 159 21.12 4.62 -5.87
C VAL A 159 22.14 4.35 -6.98
N GLY A 160 22.42 3.07 -7.27
CA GLY A 160 23.29 2.67 -8.38
C GLY A 160 24.79 2.89 -8.14
N LYS A 161 25.21 2.99 -6.86
CA LYS A 161 26.61 3.27 -6.45
C LYS A 161 27.22 2.11 -5.64
N GLY A 162 26.79 0.91 -5.92
CA GLY A 162 27.27 -0.29 -5.21
C GLY A 162 26.65 -0.51 -3.84
N LYS A 163 25.70 0.38 -3.41
CA LYS A 163 25.01 0.26 -2.14
C LYS A 163 23.58 -0.28 -2.32
N VAL A 164 23.13 -1.08 -1.38
CA VAL A 164 21.70 -1.37 -1.20
C VAL A 164 21.03 -0.13 -0.63
N VAL A 165 19.97 0.34 -1.25
CA VAL A 165 19.23 1.54 -0.83
C VAL A 165 17.80 1.18 -0.50
N LEU A 166 17.36 1.54 0.71
CA LEU A 166 15.95 1.50 1.11
C LEU A 166 15.33 2.88 0.89
N VAL A 167 14.37 2.98 -0.03
CA VAL A 167 13.52 4.16 -0.17
C VAL A 167 12.31 3.97 0.73
N ASP A 168 12.13 4.86 1.70
CA ASP A 168 11.04 4.83 2.68
C ASP A 168 10.09 6.01 2.44
N PHE A 169 8.88 5.72 1.96
CA PHE A 169 7.81 6.71 1.79
C PHE A 169 7.01 6.83 3.09
N TRP A 170 7.06 8.01 3.70
CA TRP A 170 6.48 8.27 5.00
C TRP A 170 5.92 9.69 5.14
N ALA A 171 5.35 10.03 6.28
CA ALA A 171 4.99 11.40 6.62
C ALA A 171 4.91 11.61 8.15
N SER A 172 5.07 12.85 8.60
CA SER A 172 4.99 13.21 10.02
C SER A 172 3.62 12.91 10.65
N TRP A 173 2.56 13.02 9.87
CA TRP A 173 1.17 12.74 10.27
C TRP A 173 0.79 11.25 10.19
N CYS A 174 1.65 10.39 9.63
CA CYS A 174 1.40 8.96 9.44
C CYS A 174 1.69 8.19 10.74
N GLY A 175 0.68 7.82 11.49
CA GLY A 175 0.83 7.06 12.73
C GLY A 175 1.54 5.71 12.55
N PRO A 176 1.16 4.86 11.59
CA PRO A 176 1.88 3.61 11.29
C PRO A 176 3.35 3.83 10.93
N CYS A 177 3.67 4.86 10.11
CA CYS A 177 5.06 5.18 9.76
C CYS A 177 5.89 5.51 11.00
N ARG A 178 5.34 6.31 11.92
CA ARG A 178 6.02 6.67 13.18
C ARG A 178 6.29 5.45 14.07
N ARG A 179 5.41 4.44 14.05
CA ARG A 179 5.60 3.18 14.79
C ARG A 179 6.69 2.31 14.17
N GLU A 180 6.86 2.34 12.85
CA GLU A 180 7.91 1.59 12.14
C GLU A 180 9.30 2.24 12.29
N MET A 181 9.37 3.55 12.45
CA MET A 181 10.62 4.31 12.44
C MET A 181 11.69 3.83 13.43
N PRO A 182 11.38 3.41 14.68
CA PRO A 182 12.38 2.85 15.60
C PRO A 182 13.11 1.63 15.02
N ASN A 183 12.39 0.75 14.29
CA ASN A 183 12.98 -0.41 13.63
C ASN A 183 13.97 0.01 12.54
N LEU A 184 13.60 1.01 11.73
CA LEU A 184 14.48 1.56 10.68
C LEU A 184 15.71 2.24 11.27
N VAL A 185 15.56 2.98 12.39
CA VAL A 185 16.68 3.61 13.11
C VAL A 185 17.66 2.55 13.60
N GLU A 186 17.19 1.44 14.14
CA GLU A 186 18.03 0.36 14.62
C GLU A 186 18.74 -0.36 13.46
N ALA A 187 18.00 -0.70 12.40
CA ALA A 187 18.57 -1.27 11.19
C ALA A 187 19.64 -0.34 10.58
N TYR A 188 19.37 0.97 10.52
CA TYR A 188 20.34 1.93 9.99
C TYR A 188 21.62 1.99 10.82
N LYS A 189 21.53 1.98 12.16
CA LYS A 189 22.71 1.91 13.03
C LYS A 189 23.55 0.65 12.78
N GLN A 190 22.88 -0.50 12.59
CA GLN A 190 23.54 -1.78 12.38
C GLN A 190 24.26 -1.86 11.02
N TYR A 191 23.65 -1.31 9.97
CA TYR A 191 24.07 -1.49 8.58
C TYR A 191 24.72 -0.24 7.95
N LYS A 192 24.60 0.94 8.55
CA LYS A 192 25.28 2.15 8.10
C LYS A 192 26.79 1.91 7.99
N GLY A 193 27.35 2.16 6.80
CA GLY A 193 28.76 1.90 6.51
C GLY A 193 29.06 0.50 5.97
N LYS A 194 28.04 -0.39 5.83
CA LYS A 194 28.14 -1.73 5.23
C LYS A 194 27.46 -1.78 3.86
N ASN A 195 27.72 -0.84 2.99
CA ASN A 195 27.09 -0.75 1.67
C ASN A 195 25.55 -0.67 1.74
N PHE A 196 25.01 0.01 2.77
CA PHE A 196 23.58 0.25 2.96
C PHE A 196 23.30 1.73 3.16
N GLU A 197 22.20 2.21 2.61
CA GLU A 197 21.67 3.56 2.82
C GLU A 197 20.14 3.52 2.93
N ILE A 198 19.56 4.48 3.63
CA ILE A 198 18.13 4.77 3.60
C ILE A 198 17.93 6.15 2.99
N VAL A 199 16.91 6.31 2.16
CA VAL A 199 16.43 7.59 1.65
C VAL A 199 14.97 7.74 2.03
N GLY A 200 14.66 8.67 2.91
CA GLY A 200 13.29 8.98 3.30
C GLY A 200 12.65 9.95 2.30
N VAL A 201 11.49 9.58 1.77
CA VAL A 201 10.66 10.41 0.89
C VAL A 201 9.42 10.83 1.67
N SER A 202 9.37 12.10 2.08
CA SER A 202 8.27 12.61 2.88
C SER A 202 7.11 13.10 2.02
N LEU A 203 5.88 12.65 2.36
CA LEU A 203 4.62 13.12 1.81
C LEU A 203 4.00 14.25 2.63
N ASP A 204 4.80 14.99 3.38
CA ASP A 204 4.30 16.13 4.15
C ASP A 204 3.92 17.31 3.24
N ARG A 205 3.05 18.19 3.75
CA ARG A 205 2.78 19.52 3.16
C ARG A 205 3.47 20.63 3.92
N ASP A 206 3.79 20.37 5.19
CA ASP A 206 4.39 21.33 6.10
C ASP A 206 5.85 20.94 6.33
N GLU A 207 6.75 21.83 5.89
CA GLU A 207 8.19 21.64 6.02
C GLU A 207 8.64 21.61 7.49
N ALA A 208 8.01 22.43 8.35
CA ALA A 208 8.35 22.46 9.77
C ALA A 208 7.94 21.17 10.48
N ALA A 209 6.74 20.64 10.19
CA ALA A 209 6.27 19.37 10.72
C ALA A 209 7.20 18.22 10.30
N TRP A 210 7.58 18.15 9.02
CA TRP A 210 8.53 17.17 8.50
C TRP A 210 9.89 17.25 9.22
N LYS A 211 10.47 18.45 9.30
CA LYS A 211 11.77 18.67 9.97
C LYS A 211 11.74 18.33 11.46
N ASN A 212 10.68 18.73 12.16
CA ASN A 212 10.53 18.46 13.59
C ASN A 212 10.36 16.97 13.87
N MET A 213 9.48 16.28 13.11
CA MET A 213 9.26 14.86 13.27
C MET A 213 10.51 14.04 12.91
N SER A 214 11.25 14.44 11.87
CA SER A 214 12.53 13.80 11.53
C SER A 214 13.53 13.84 12.69
N LYS A 215 13.59 14.95 13.44
CA LYS A 215 14.44 15.07 14.64
C LYS A 215 13.91 14.24 15.81
N GLU A 216 12.61 14.31 16.08
CA GLU A 216 11.95 13.57 17.16
C GLU A 216 12.17 12.06 17.02
N LEU A 217 12.02 11.53 15.81
CA LEU A 217 12.19 10.12 15.46
C LEU A 217 13.67 9.73 15.27
N LYS A 218 14.62 10.66 15.47
CA LYS A 218 16.08 10.43 15.33
C LYS A 218 16.48 9.90 13.95
N ILE A 219 15.79 10.37 12.91
CA ILE A 219 16.12 10.05 11.53
C ILE A 219 17.44 10.74 11.15
N THR A 220 18.46 9.97 10.80
CA THR A 220 19.81 10.47 10.50
C THR A 220 20.25 10.19 9.06
N TRP A 221 19.44 9.52 8.28
CA TRP A 221 19.67 9.26 6.84
C TRP A 221 19.11 10.37 5.97
N PRO A 222 19.54 10.45 4.69
CA PRO A 222 19.03 11.42 3.73
C PRO A 222 17.52 11.46 3.65
N GLN A 223 16.98 12.67 3.60
CA GLN A 223 15.55 12.94 3.50
C GLN A 223 15.29 13.86 2.31
N MET A 224 14.18 13.62 1.60
CA MET A 224 13.73 14.47 0.52
C MET A 224 12.21 14.63 0.50
N SER A 225 11.73 15.78 0.03
CA SER A 225 10.30 16.08 -0.13
C SER A 225 10.08 17.20 -1.14
N ASP A 226 8.95 17.16 -1.84
CA ASP A 226 8.44 18.27 -2.65
C ASP A 226 7.25 18.99 -1.98
N LEU A 227 6.88 18.56 -0.77
CA LEU A 227 5.79 19.09 0.05
C LEU A 227 4.40 19.04 -0.64
N LYS A 228 4.21 18.10 -1.57
CA LYS A 228 2.97 17.99 -2.37
C LYS A 228 2.00 16.94 -1.88
N PHE A 229 2.20 16.39 -0.67
CA PHE A 229 1.31 15.36 -0.10
C PHE A 229 1.19 14.14 -1.04
N TRP A 230 -0.01 13.67 -1.33
CA TRP A 230 -0.23 12.56 -2.28
C TRP A 230 0.11 12.91 -3.74
N GLN A 231 0.38 14.17 -4.06
CA GLN A 231 0.94 14.61 -5.36
C GLN A 231 2.47 14.59 -5.39
N CYS A 232 3.11 14.03 -4.35
CA CYS A 232 4.54 13.82 -4.28
C CYS A 232 5.04 13.07 -5.51
N GLU A 233 6.01 13.64 -6.24
CA GLU A 233 6.50 13.10 -7.51
C GLU A 233 7.00 11.67 -7.37
N GLY A 234 7.84 11.40 -6.35
CA GLY A 234 8.34 10.05 -6.10
C GLY A 234 7.22 9.05 -5.80
N ALA A 235 6.23 9.44 -4.98
CA ALA A 235 5.08 8.59 -4.70
C ALA A 235 4.24 8.29 -5.95
N GLN A 236 4.05 9.29 -6.82
CA GLN A 236 3.34 9.13 -8.09
C GLN A 236 4.08 8.25 -9.09
N LEU A 237 5.41 8.40 -9.22
CA LEU A 237 6.24 7.59 -10.11
C LEU A 237 6.27 6.12 -9.67
N TYR A 238 6.33 5.87 -8.37
CA TYR A 238 6.36 4.52 -7.81
C TYR A 238 4.96 3.96 -7.54
N ALA A 239 3.90 4.64 -7.96
CA ALA A 239 2.50 4.26 -7.72
C ALA A 239 2.20 3.95 -6.25
N VAL A 240 2.79 4.71 -5.32
CA VAL A 240 2.57 4.58 -3.88
C VAL A 240 1.20 5.15 -3.54
N SER A 241 0.28 4.28 -3.11
CA SER A 241 -1.12 4.62 -2.78
C SER A 241 -1.39 4.63 -1.27
N SER A 242 -0.48 4.10 -0.47
CA SER A 242 -0.56 4.10 1.00
C SER A 242 0.84 4.23 1.60
N ILE A 243 0.93 4.75 2.82
CA ILE A 243 2.17 4.82 3.60
C ILE A 243 1.95 4.21 5.00
N PRO A 244 2.98 3.60 5.62
CA PRO A 244 4.35 3.45 5.11
C PRO A 244 4.41 2.61 3.83
N HIS A 245 5.38 2.91 2.94
CA HIS A 245 5.69 2.07 1.79
C HIS A 245 7.20 2.06 1.56
N THR A 246 7.76 0.90 1.31
CA THR A 246 9.19 0.74 1.15
C THR A 246 9.55 0.19 -0.23
N VAL A 247 10.68 0.62 -0.77
CA VAL A 247 11.28 0.06 -2.00
C VAL A 247 12.74 -0.22 -1.71
N LEU A 248 13.15 -1.48 -1.79
CA LEU A 248 14.54 -1.89 -1.60
C LEU A 248 15.21 -2.07 -2.97
N ILE A 249 16.34 -1.43 -3.15
CA ILE A 249 17.07 -1.34 -4.42
C ILE A 249 18.49 -1.86 -4.20
N ASP A 250 18.98 -2.72 -5.08
CA ASP A 250 20.34 -3.25 -5.01
C ASP A 250 21.42 -2.24 -5.45
N GLY A 251 22.69 -2.63 -5.34
CA GLY A 251 23.84 -1.81 -5.70
C GLY A 251 23.91 -1.40 -7.18
N ASN A 252 23.19 -2.09 -8.06
CA ASN A 252 23.13 -1.83 -9.50
C ASN A 252 21.89 -0.97 -9.89
N GLY A 253 21.03 -0.65 -8.92
CA GLY A 253 19.82 0.12 -9.16
C GLY A 253 18.60 -0.74 -9.49
N THR A 254 18.67 -2.07 -9.33
CA THR A 254 17.53 -2.97 -9.52
C THR A 254 16.68 -3.01 -8.27
N ILE A 255 15.35 -2.87 -8.43
CA ILE A 255 14.37 -3.02 -7.34
C ILE A 255 14.30 -4.50 -6.96
N ILE A 256 14.59 -4.84 -5.71
CA ILE A 256 14.65 -6.23 -5.21
C ILE A 256 13.53 -6.57 -4.22
N ALA A 257 12.85 -5.57 -3.66
CA ALA A 257 11.64 -5.75 -2.85
C ALA A 257 10.82 -4.47 -2.79
N ARG A 258 9.51 -4.60 -2.51
CA ARG A 258 8.58 -3.50 -2.32
C ARG A 258 7.56 -3.82 -1.23
N GLY A 259 7.08 -2.80 -0.53
CA GLY A 259 5.98 -2.91 0.44
C GLY A 259 6.27 -3.78 1.66
N LEU A 260 7.54 -4.08 1.95
CA LEU A 260 7.92 -4.84 3.13
C LEU A 260 7.91 -3.94 4.37
N HIS A 261 7.45 -4.49 5.51
CA HIS A 261 7.39 -3.80 6.80
C HIS A 261 7.83 -4.73 7.94
N GLY A 262 8.13 -4.14 9.09
CA GLY A 262 8.45 -4.86 10.32
C GLY A 262 9.55 -5.90 10.12
N LYS A 263 9.32 -7.10 10.67
CA LYS A 263 10.30 -8.19 10.62
C LYS A 263 10.66 -8.59 9.19
N ALA A 264 9.70 -8.65 8.27
CA ALA A 264 9.96 -9.06 6.88
C ALA A 264 10.93 -8.10 6.17
N LEU A 265 10.83 -6.78 6.43
CA LEU A 265 11.76 -5.79 5.92
C LEU A 265 13.16 -5.98 6.53
N LEU A 266 13.26 -6.15 7.85
CA LEU A 266 14.54 -6.33 8.55
C LEU A 266 15.25 -7.62 8.10
N ASP A 267 14.53 -8.73 7.96
CA ASP A 267 15.07 -9.99 7.46
C ASP A 267 15.60 -9.84 6.02
N LYS A 268 14.86 -9.11 5.15
CA LYS A 268 15.31 -8.85 3.77
C LYS A 268 16.55 -7.96 3.72
N ILE A 269 16.64 -6.93 4.55
CA ILE A 269 17.84 -6.11 4.66
C ILE A 269 19.04 -6.98 5.10
N ALA A 270 18.85 -7.81 6.13
CA ALA A 270 19.90 -8.71 6.63
C ALA A 270 20.38 -9.71 5.58
N GLU A 271 19.49 -10.20 4.71
CA GLU A 271 19.81 -11.11 3.61
C GLU A 271 20.72 -10.46 2.56
N VAL A 272 20.46 -9.19 2.20
CA VAL A 272 21.07 -8.53 1.04
C VAL A 272 22.24 -7.60 1.39
N VAL A 273 22.32 -7.13 2.64
CA VAL A 273 23.44 -6.28 3.12
C VAL A 273 24.50 -7.17 3.78
N LYS A 274 25.63 -7.33 3.14
CA LYS A 274 26.76 -8.13 3.62
C LYS A 274 27.87 -7.26 4.21
#